data_d0d999706ca30b57a00277c11149f538
#
_entry.id   d0d999706ca30b57a00277c11149f538
#
_cell.length_a   1.000
_cell.length_b   1.000
_cell.length_c   1.000
_cell.angle_alpha   90.00
_cell.angle_beta   90.00
_cell.angle_gamma   90.00
#
_symmetry.space_group_name_H-M   'P 1'
#
loop_
_entity.id
_entity.type
_entity.pdbx_description
1 polymer ?
#
loop_
_entity_poly.entity_id
_entity_poly.type
_entity_poly.pdbx_seq_one_letter_code
_entity_poly.pdbx_strand_id
1 'polypeptide(L)'
;MMSFCVTTYNTSKTLDNFFNSFDDLSIEYEIVVVDNKSKDGTDEYFKNLKNSHVKFIQDKCNRGEGRNIAIKNSSGDYIIMLDADIEYIKLQAIVNQCLDVTNKNSLNHFKSNTVGVNITGAPKEIFSKLGLYPPINCYEDIYIWDLANNLGILNRVHIPDDYAETIKVNELTGTISEWRYSKGYYEYLKRWIEKSADIIFVQNQTYSAFKKFNKVDSLKKTVSSLFLYITGKIYAKLFIRIPSVDEKTIEIKEKMN
;
A
#
# COMPACT_ATOMS: atom_id res chain seq x y z
N MET A 1 -21.33 2.07 -7.87
CA MET A 1 -20.78 0.94 -7.07
C MET A 1 -19.36 1.28 -6.64
N MET A 2 -18.93 0.86 -5.43
CA MET A 2 -17.59 1.09 -4.88
C MET A 2 -16.78 -0.21 -4.86
N SER A 3 -15.48 -0.14 -5.19
CA SER A 3 -14.59 -1.32 -5.11
C SER A 3 -13.54 -1.10 -4.05
N PHE A 4 -13.51 -1.98 -3.05
CA PHE A 4 -12.44 -2.07 -2.07
C PHE A 4 -11.37 -3.00 -2.61
N CYS A 5 -10.18 -2.46 -2.86
CA CYS A 5 -9.05 -3.21 -3.40
C CYS A 5 -8.05 -3.52 -2.29
N VAL A 6 -7.65 -4.78 -2.18
CA VAL A 6 -6.81 -5.28 -1.09
C VAL A 6 -5.71 -6.18 -1.65
N THR A 7 -4.49 -6.04 -1.13
CA THR A 7 -3.41 -6.98 -1.40
C THR A 7 -3.07 -7.76 -0.15
N THR A 8 -2.86 -9.07 -0.28
CA THR A 8 -2.56 -9.96 0.85
C THR A 8 -1.28 -10.76 0.61
N TYR A 9 -0.52 -10.98 1.68
CA TYR A 9 0.58 -11.92 1.74
C TYR A 9 0.80 -12.41 3.15
N ASN A 10 0.45 -13.68 3.42
CA ASN A 10 0.50 -14.30 4.74
C ASN A 10 -0.28 -13.50 5.81
N THR A 11 -1.57 -13.30 5.57
CA THR A 11 -2.47 -12.47 6.40
C THR A 11 -3.60 -13.27 7.05
N SER A 12 -3.56 -14.60 7.06
CA SER A 12 -4.65 -15.45 7.56
C SER A 12 -5.17 -15.07 8.94
N LYS A 13 -4.30 -14.53 9.81
CA LYS A 13 -4.63 -14.17 11.19
C LYS A 13 -5.35 -12.83 11.35
N THR A 14 -5.42 -12.03 10.30
CA THR A 14 -6.04 -10.69 10.35
C THR A 14 -7.35 -10.61 9.59
N LEU A 15 -7.65 -11.63 8.78
CA LEU A 15 -8.78 -11.57 7.84
C LEU A 15 -10.14 -11.47 8.53
N ASP A 16 -10.37 -12.17 9.64
CA ASP A 16 -11.65 -12.07 10.35
C ASP A 16 -11.93 -10.64 10.81
N ASN A 17 -10.95 -10.01 11.49
CA ASN A 17 -11.08 -8.61 11.92
C ASN A 17 -11.21 -7.65 10.73
N PHE A 18 -10.46 -7.89 9.65
CA PHE A 18 -10.58 -7.09 8.44
C PHE A 18 -12.00 -7.17 7.85
N PHE A 19 -12.59 -8.37 7.76
CA PHE A 19 -13.94 -8.55 7.21
C PHE A 19 -15.04 -8.02 8.13
N ASN A 20 -14.88 -8.02 9.45
CA ASN A 20 -15.81 -7.37 10.39
C ASN A 20 -16.02 -5.88 10.04
N SER A 21 -15.03 -5.23 9.41
CA SER A 21 -15.14 -3.84 8.96
C SER A 21 -16.30 -3.59 7.99
N PHE A 22 -16.81 -4.62 7.32
CA PHE A 22 -17.85 -4.51 6.29
C PHE A 22 -19.26 -4.83 6.76
N ASP A 23 -19.44 -5.27 8.02
CA ASP A 23 -20.73 -5.76 8.53
C ASP A 23 -21.83 -4.69 8.51
N ASP A 24 -21.47 -3.44 8.79
CA ASP A 24 -22.41 -2.30 8.83
C ASP A 24 -22.43 -1.47 7.54
N LEU A 25 -21.79 -1.95 6.47
CA LEU A 25 -21.66 -1.17 5.24
C LEU A 25 -22.96 -1.21 4.43
N SER A 26 -23.56 -0.03 4.19
CA SER A 26 -24.90 0.13 3.59
C SER A 26 -24.90 0.65 2.15
N ILE A 27 -23.80 0.43 1.41
CA ILE A 27 -23.67 0.81 0.00
C ILE A 27 -23.55 -0.43 -0.89
N GLU A 28 -23.72 -0.25 -2.19
CA GLU A 28 -23.37 -1.29 -3.17
C GLU A 28 -21.85 -1.33 -3.36
N TYR A 29 -21.25 -2.49 -3.08
CA TYR A 29 -19.79 -2.65 -3.12
C TYR A 29 -19.34 -4.04 -3.55
N GLU A 30 -18.08 -4.13 -3.91
CA GLU A 30 -17.29 -5.37 -4.04
C GLU A 30 -15.95 -5.23 -3.30
N ILE A 31 -15.36 -6.36 -2.95
CA ILE A 31 -14.01 -6.46 -2.37
C ILE A 31 -13.16 -7.29 -3.33
N VAL A 32 -12.16 -6.66 -3.95
CA VAL A 32 -11.23 -7.35 -4.85
C VAL A 32 -9.93 -7.61 -4.11
N VAL A 33 -9.69 -8.87 -3.78
CA VAL A 33 -8.50 -9.31 -3.03
C VAL A 33 -7.51 -9.97 -3.98
N VAL A 34 -6.26 -9.52 -3.93
CA VAL A 34 -5.15 -10.10 -4.68
C VAL A 34 -4.13 -10.67 -3.70
N ASP A 35 -3.97 -11.98 -3.71
CA ASP A 35 -3.04 -12.71 -2.85
C ASP A 35 -1.74 -13.06 -3.58
N ASN A 36 -0.61 -12.66 -3.00
CA ASN A 36 0.73 -12.96 -3.53
C ASN A 36 1.20 -14.37 -3.12
N LYS A 37 0.43 -15.41 -3.48
CA LYS A 37 0.81 -16.82 -3.23
C LYS A 37 1.14 -17.11 -1.76
N SER A 38 0.29 -16.68 -0.84
CA SER A 38 0.40 -16.95 0.60
C SER A 38 0.53 -18.44 0.92
N LYS A 39 1.15 -18.75 2.08
CA LYS A 39 1.41 -20.13 2.54
C LYS A 39 1.03 -20.34 4.01
N ASP A 40 0.25 -19.44 4.57
CA ASP A 40 -0.13 -19.43 5.99
C ASP A 40 -1.61 -19.80 6.22
N GLY A 41 -2.32 -20.25 5.17
CA GLY A 41 -3.75 -20.51 5.22
C GLY A 41 -4.62 -19.36 4.66
N THR A 42 -4.02 -18.28 4.18
CA THR A 42 -4.77 -17.17 3.56
C THR A 42 -5.59 -17.63 2.37
N ASP A 43 -5.04 -18.49 1.49
CA ASP A 43 -5.76 -18.99 0.32
C ASP A 43 -6.88 -19.97 0.69
N GLU A 44 -6.70 -20.80 1.71
CA GLU A 44 -7.75 -21.67 2.25
C GLU A 44 -8.90 -20.85 2.85
N TYR A 45 -8.58 -19.76 3.54
CA TYR A 45 -9.57 -18.83 4.07
C TYR A 45 -10.50 -18.33 2.95
N PHE A 46 -9.95 -17.79 1.86
CA PHE A 46 -10.73 -17.28 0.75
C PHE A 46 -11.49 -18.35 -0.04
N LYS A 47 -10.95 -19.56 -0.19
CA LYS A 47 -11.66 -20.70 -0.81
C LYS A 47 -12.90 -21.12 -0.01
N ASN A 48 -12.87 -20.94 1.30
CA ASN A 48 -13.97 -21.31 2.19
C ASN A 48 -14.92 -20.13 2.48
N LEU A 49 -14.53 -18.90 2.14
CA LEU A 49 -15.32 -17.71 2.40
C LEU A 49 -16.56 -17.67 1.50
N LYS A 50 -17.74 -17.73 2.12
CA LYS A 50 -19.05 -17.62 1.43
C LYS A 50 -19.51 -16.15 1.45
N ASN A 51 -18.81 -15.27 0.77
CA ASN A 51 -19.16 -13.86 0.67
C ASN A 51 -19.25 -13.46 -0.81
N SER A 52 -20.46 -13.16 -1.29
CA SER A 52 -20.73 -12.82 -2.70
C SER A 52 -20.11 -11.49 -3.13
N HIS A 53 -19.73 -10.62 -2.18
CA HIS A 53 -19.05 -9.36 -2.48
C HIS A 53 -17.55 -9.54 -2.77
N VAL A 54 -16.98 -10.72 -2.44
CA VAL A 54 -15.53 -10.94 -2.53
C VAL A 54 -15.16 -11.59 -3.86
N LYS A 55 -14.27 -10.94 -4.59
CA LYS A 55 -13.56 -11.47 -5.75
C LYS A 55 -12.12 -11.76 -5.34
N PHE A 56 -11.76 -13.03 -5.25
CA PHE A 56 -10.41 -13.48 -4.87
C PHE A 56 -9.58 -13.83 -6.11
N ILE A 57 -8.36 -13.29 -6.18
CA ILE A 57 -7.39 -13.52 -7.24
C ILE A 57 -6.07 -13.91 -6.60
N GLN A 58 -5.46 -15.01 -7.04
CA GLN A 58 -4.15 -15.41 -6.57
C GLN A 58 -3.13 -15.28 -7.70
N ASP A 59 -2.15 -14.39 -7.52
CA ASP A 59 -1.08 -14.18 -8.50
C ASP A 59 0.25 -13.92 -7.80
N LYS A 60 1.36 -14.24 -8.49
CA LYS A 60 2.70 -13.91 -8.01
C LYS A 60 3.00 -12.47 -8.39
N CYS A 61 2.92 -11.58 -7.45
CA CYS A 61 3.08 -10.14 -7.66
C CYS A 61 3.80 -9.47 -6.48
N ASN A 62 4.41 -8.32 -6.72
CA ASN A 62 4.76 -7.41 -5.62
C ASN A 62 3.52 -6.59 -5.19
N ARG A 63 3.67 -5.73 -4.17
CA ARG A 63 2.53 -4.98 -3.63
C ARG A 63 1.91 -4.03 -4.66
N GLY A 64 2.72 -3.26 -5.40
CA GLY A 64 2.23 -2.35 -6.44
C GLY A 64 1.53 -3.09 -7.59
N GLU A 65 2.09 -4.21 -8.05
CA GLU A 65 1.47 -5.06 -9.06
C GLU A 65 0.14 -5.64 -8.57
N GLY A 66 0.09 -6.12 -7.33
CA GLY A 66 -1.14 -6.63 -6.71
C GLY A 66 -2.24 -5.58 -6.64
N ARG A 67 -1.92 -4.35 -6.23
CA ARG A 67 -2.84 -3.21 -6.26
C ARG A 67 -3.36 -2.94 -7.68
N ASN A 68 -2.49 -3.01 -8.68
CA ASN A 68 -2.87 -2.82 -10.07
C ASN A 68 -3.78 -3.93 -10.60
N ILE A 69 -3.52 -5.18 -10.22
CA ILE A 69 -4.38 -6.32 -10.56
C ILE A 69 -5.76 -6.11 -9.93
N ALA A 70 -5.85 -5.69 -8.67
CA ALA A 70 -7.10 -5.40 -8.00
C ALA A 70 -7.89 -4.29 -8.72
N ILE A 71 -7.26 -3.14 -9.02
CA ILE A 71 -7.89 -2.03 -9.74
C ILE A 71 -8.40 -2.47 -11.12
N LYS A 72 -7.60 -3.21 -11.88
CA LYS A 72 -8.00 -3.67 -13.22
C LYS A 72 -9.19 -4.63 -13.19
N ASN A 73 -9.28 -5.44 -12.14
CA ASN A 73 -10.32 -6.44 -11.96
C ASN A 73 -11.54 -5.93 -11.17
N SER A 74 -11.52 -4.69 -10.72
CA SER A 74 -12.66 -4.05 -10.07
C SER A 74 -13.71 -3.60 -11.09
N SER A 75 -14.97 -3.58 -10.69
CA SER A 75 -16.12 -3.17 -11.49
C SER A 75 -16.67 -1.79 -11.09
N GLY A 76 -16.34 -1.32 -9.90
CA GLY A 76 -16.78 -0.03 -9.37
C GLY A 76 -16.07 1.17 -10.01
N ASP A 77 -16.77 2.28 -10.00
CA ASP A 77 -16.28 3.57 -10.55
C ASP A 77 -15.35 4.30 -9.58
N TYR A 78 -15.47 3.98 -8.29
CA TYR A 78 -14.63 4.52 -7.23
C TYR A 78 -13.88 3.40 -6.51
N ILE A 79 -12.58 3.57 -6.39
CA ILE A 79 -11.66 2.59 -5.77
C ILE A 79 -11.23 3.09 -4.41
N ILE A 80 -11.28 2.23 -3.41
CA ILE A 80 -10.65 2.43 -2.10
C ILE A 80 -9.63 1.33 -1.88
N MET A 81 -8.37 1.71 -1.67
CA MET A 81 -7.29 0.80 -1.33
C MET A 81 -7.25 0.61 0.17
N LEU A 82 -7.38 -0.63 0.63
CA LEU A 82 -7.33 -1.02 2.04
C LEU A 82 -6.18 -2.01 2.30
N ASP A 83 -5.70 -2.03 3.54
CA ASP A 83 -4.70 -2.99 4.01
C ASP A 83 -5.38 -4.07 4.87
N ALA A 84 -5.07 -5.34 4.63
CA ALA A 84 -5.70 -6.48 5.30
C ALA A 84 -5.28 -6.71 6.77
N ASP A 85 -4.36 -5.88 7.28
CA ASP A 85 -3.92 -5.86 8.67
C ASP A 85 -4.49 -4.67 9.48
N ILE A 86 -5.49 -4.00 8.92
CA ILE A 86 -6.24 -2.92 9.54
C ILE A 86 -7.70 -3.34 9.73
N GLU A 87 -8.25 -3.09 10.89
CA GLU A 87 -9.70 -3.13 11.16
C GLU A 87 -10.27 -1.71 11.03
N TYR A 88 -11.22 -1.53 10.12
CA TYR A 88 -11.84 -0.24 9.84
C TYR A 88 -13.16 -0.13 10.62
N ILE A 89 -13.06 0.22 11.90
CA ILE A 89 -14.16 0.23 12.88
C ILE A 89 -15.37 1.07 12.42
N LYS A 90 -15.11 2.15 11.68
CA LYS A 90 -16.14 3.04 11.13
C LYS A 90 -16.01 3.18 9.61
N LEU A 91 -15.95 2.05 8.91
CA LEU A 91 -15.76 2.03 7.44
C LEU A 91 -16.85 2.85 6.72
N GLN A 92 -18.12 2.78 7.15
CA GLN A 92 -19.20 3.57 6.57
C GLN A 92 -18.94 5.08 6.67
N ALA A 93 -18.37 5.56 7.78
CA ALA A 93 -18.03 6.97 7.93
C ALA A 93 -16.86 7.39 7.02
N ILE A 94 -15.86 6.52 6.84
CA ILE A 94 -14.77 6.73 5.87
C ILE A 94 -15.34 6.80 4.44
N VAL A 95 -16.24 5.90 4.10
CA VAL A 95 -16.92 5.88 2.80
C VAL A 95 -17.73 7.15 2.57
N ASN A 96 -18.47 7.62 3.58
CA ASN A 96 -19.22 8.87 3.48
C ASN A 96 -18.28 10.05 3.20
N GLN A 97 -17.12 10.12 3.89
CA GLN A 97 -16.12 11.14 3.60
C GLN A 97 -15.56 11.01 2.16
N CYS A 98 -15.40 9.80 1.63
CA CYS A 98 -15.01 9.60 0.24
C CYS A 98 -16.04 10.15 -0.75
N LEU A 99 -17.32 9.99 -0.44
CA LEU A 99 -18.43 10.46 -1.28
C LEU A 99 -18.65 11.97 -1.16
N ASP A 100 -18.42 12.54 0.02
CA ASP A 100 -18.55 13.97 0.31
C ASP A 100 -17.46 14.84 -0.31
N VAL A 101 -16.31 14.24 -0.60
CA VAL A 101 -15.22 14.95 -1.29
C VAL A 101 -15.69 15.26 -2.71
N THR A 102 -16.19 16.47 -2.89
CA THR A 102 -16.82 16.98 -4.11
C THR A 102 -15.91 17.00 -5.34
N ASN A 103 -14.62 16.75 -5.16
CA ASN A 103 -13.65 16.78 -6.26
C ASN A 103 -13.48 15.40 -6.88
N LYS A 104 -14.35 15.05 -7.82
CA LYS A 104 -14.29 13.80 -8.61
C LYS A 104 -13.00 13.63 -9.42
N ASN A 105 -12.15 14.65 -9.48
CA ASN A 105 -10.90 14.65 -10.24
C ASN A 105 -9.65 14.57 -9.35
N SER A 106 -9.79 14.16 -8.10
CA SER A 106 -8.68 14.06 -7.16
C SER A 106 -8.42 12.65 -6.68
N LEU A 107 -7.16 12.39 -6.33
CA LEU A 107 -6.78 11.26 -5.51
C LEU A 107 -6.85 11.72 -4.05
N ASN A 108 -7.57 10.99 -3.23
CA ASN A 108 -7.78 11.29 -1.82
C ASN A 108 -6.89 10.39 -0.96
N HIS A 109 -6.06 11.01 -0.13
CA HIS A 109 -5.27 10.33 0.89
C HIS A 109 -5.92 10.57 2.26
N PHE A 110 -6.58 9.55 2.79
CA PHE A 110 -7.18 9.56 4.13
C PHE A 110 -6.13 9.07 5.13
N LYS A 111 -5.82 9.90 6.10
CA LYS A 111 -4.79 9.64 7.09
C LYS A 111 -5.34 9.86 8.50
N SER A 112 -5.08 8.89 9.38
CA SER A 112 -5.22 9.00 10.84
C SER A 112 -3.85 9.28 11.49
N ASN A 113 -3.83 9.71 12.75
CA ASN A 113 -2.63 9.70 13.57
C ASN A 113 -2.28 8.28 14.05
N THR A 114 -3.22 7.35 13.97
CA THR A 114 -2.98 5.92 14.26
C THR A 114 -1.92 5.38 13.29
N VAL A 115 -0.89 4.76 13.84
CA VAL A 115 0.23 4.24 13.06
C VAL A 115 -0.25 3.16 12.08
N GLY A 116 0.09 3.32 10.82
CA GLY A 116 -0.22 2.36 9.75
C GLY A 116 -1.53 2.60 9.02
N VAL A 117 -2.43 3.43 9.55
CA VAL A 117 -3.71 3.73 8.88
C VAL A 117 -3.52 4.80 7.82
N ASN A 118 -3.44 4.35 6.56
CA ASN A 118 -3.39 5.19 5.37
C ASN A 118 -4.29 4.56 4.30
N ILE A 119 -5.28 5.33 3.84
CA ILE A 119 -6.23 4.86 2.84
C ILE A 119 -6.11 5.75 1.61
N THR A 120 -6.10 5.13 0.44
CA THR A 120 -6.12 5.85 -0.84
C THR A 120 -7.45 5.59 -1.53
N GLY A 121 -8.19 6.66 -1.83
CA GLY A 121 -9.46 6.57 -2.53
C GLY A 121 -9.50 7.52 -3.73
N ALA A 122 -10.02 7.05 -4.86
CA ALA A 122 -10.20 7.88 -6.06
C ALA A 122 -11.16 7.23 -7.05
N PRO A 123 -11.75 8.00 -7.98
CA PRO A 123 -12.32 7.45 -9.19
C PRO A 123 -11.31 6.56 -9.92
N LYS A 124 -11.75 5.43 -10.47
CA LYS A 124 -10.89 4.45 -11.14
C LYS A 124 -10.06 5.08 -12.27
N GLU A 125 -10.61 6.05 -12.95
CA GLU A 125 -9.92 6.78 -14.03
C GLU A 125 -8.71 7.58 -13.55
N ILE A 126 -8.71 8.07 -12.31
CA ILE A 126 -7.57 8.78 -11.72
C ILE A 126 -6.37 7.86 -11.57
N PHE A 127 -6.56 6.62 -11.10
CA PHE A 127 -5.48 5.65 -11.07
C PHE A 127 -4.91 5.37 -12.46
N SER A 128 -5.79 5.25 -13.47
CA SER A 128 -5.36 5.06 -14.86
C SER A 128 -4.59 6.27 -15.39
N LYS A 129 -5.03 7.49 -15.09
CA LYS A 129 -4.37 8.75 -15.46
C LYS A 129 -2.98 8.88 -14.83
N LEU A 130 -2.82 8.44 -13.59
CA LEU A 130 -1.54 8.43 -12.88
C LEU A 130 -0.60 7.31 -13.38
N GLY A 131 -1.09 6.36 -14.18
CA GLY A 131 -0.33 5.23 -14.70
C GLY A 131 -0.28 4.05 -13.74
N LEU A 132 -1.18 4.00 -12.77
CA LEU A 132 -1.29 2.97 -11.74
C LEU A 132 -0.13 3.01 -10.72
N TYR A 133 -0.06 2.03 -9.82
CA TYR A 133 1.02 1.91 -8.84
C TYR A 133 2.32 1.44 -9.48
N PRO A 134 3.49 1.92 -9.04
CA PRO A 134 4.77 1.38 -9.48
C PRO A 134 4.93 -0.07 -9.01
N PRO A 135 5.57 -0.96 -9.80
CA PRO A 135 5.75 -2.36 -9.45
C PRO A 135 6.87 -2.55 -8.40
N ILE A 136 6.68 -2.03 -7.21
CA ILE A 136 7.58 -2.11 -6.06
C ILE A 136 6.83 -2.63 -4.82
N ASN A 137 7.57 -3.06 -3.80
CA ASN A 137 7.01 -3.66 -2.58
C ASN A 137 6.82 -2.66 -1.43
N CYS A 138 7.45 -1.50 -1.51
CA CYS A 138 7.46 -0.53 -0.42
C CYS A 138 7.37 0.88 -0.98
N TYR A 139 6.55 1.75 -0.37
CA TYR A 139 6.36 3.14 -0.80
C TYR A 139 5.68 3.30 -2.17
N GLU A 140 5.02 2.29 -2.67
CA GLU A 140 4.22 2.36 -3.89
C GLU A 140 3.06 3.37 -3.75
N ASP A 141 2.51 3.50 -2.55
CA ASP A 141 1.50 4.49 -2.17
C ASP A 141 2.07 5.91 -2.10
N ILE A 142 3.24 6.08 -1.50
CA ILE A 142 3.92 7.37 -1.45
C ILE A 142 4.24 7.87 -2.86
N TYR A 143 4.69 6.99 -3.74
CA TYR A 143 4.94 7.35 -5.15
C TYR A 143 3.68 7.94 -5.80
N ILE A 144 2.53 7.30 -5.64
CA ILE A 144 1.25 7.77 -6.19
C ILE A 144 0.81 9.09 -5.56
N TRP A 145 0.98 9.25 -4.25
CA TRP A 145 0.62 10.50 -3.56
C TRP A 145 1.53 11.66 -3.98
N ASP A 146 2.83 11.44 -4.11
CA ASP A 146 3.76 12.47 -4.56
C ASP A 146 3.49 12.86 -6.02
N LEU A 147 3.19 11.88 -6.87
CA LEU A 147 2.78 12.12 -8.26
C LEU A 147 1.49 12.94 -8.33
N ALA A 148 0.46 12.58 -7.59
CA ALA A 148 -0.80 13.31 -7.52
C ALA A 148 -0.61 14.72 -6.94
N ASN A 149 0.29 14.89 -5.95
CA ASN A 149 0.64 16.18 -5.38
C ASN A 149 1.33 17.10 -6.42
N ASN A 150 2.29 16.57 -7.18
CA ASN A 150 3.00 17.31 -8.23
C ASN A 150 2.08 17.72 -9.40
N LEU A 151 0.99 16.97 -9.59
CA LEU A 151 -0.06 17.27 -10.58
C LEU A 151 -1.16 18.18 -10.03
N GLY A 152 -1.13 18.53 -8.74
CA GLY A 152 -2.14 19.36 -8.09
C GLY A 152 -3.51 18.70 -7.91
N ILE A 153 -3.56 17.35 -7.90
CA ILE A 153 -4.79 16.56 -7.75
C ILE A 153 -4.82 15.72 -6.47
N LEU A 154 -3.86 15.89 -5.55
CA LEU A 154 -3.88 15.22 -4.26
C LEU A 154 -4.72 16.01 -3.26
N ASN A 155 -5.71 15.36 -2.69
CA ASN A 155 -6.44 15.85 -1.54
C ASN A 155 -6.07 15.05 -0.29
N ARG A 156 -5.71 15.74 0.80
CA ARG A 156 -5.39 15.11 2.09
C ARG A 156 -6.54 15.30 3.05
N VAL A 157 -7.11 14.19 3.50
CA VAL A 157 -8.25 14.14 4.42
C VAL A 157 -7.79 13.52 5.73
N HIS A 158 -7.99 14.23 6.83
CA HIS A 158 -7.76 13.65 8.15
C HIS A 158 -9.00 12.88 8.60
N ILE A 159 -8.81 11.63 9.00
CA ILE A 159 -9.86 10.81 9.63
C ILE A 159 -9.56 10.65 11.13
N PRO A 160 -10.60 10.64 11.99
CA PRO A 160 -10.43 10.42 13.41
C PRO A 160 -9.72 9.11 13.74
N ASP A 161 -8.94 9.12 14.82
CA ASP A 161 -8.07 7.98 15.19
C ASP A 161 -8.87 6.73 15.62
N ASP A 162 -10.13 6.90 15.99
CA ASP A 162 -11.06 5.83 16.36
C ASP A 162 -11.82 5.21 15.16
N TYR A 163 -11.49 5.60 13.93
CA TYR A 163 -12.15 5.06 12.75
C TYR A 163 -11.51 3.76 12.25
N ALA A 164 -10.24 3.55 12.57
CA ALA A 164 -9.53 2.33 12.17
C ALA A 164 -8.36 2.06 13.12
N GLU A 165 -8.03 0.78 13.30
CA GLU A 165 -6.88 0.36 14.11
C GLU A 165 -6.07 -0.74 13.43
N THR A 166 -4.77 -0.79 13.72
CA THR A 166 -3.89 -1.85 13.24
C THR A 166 -4.12 -3.13 14.04
N ILE A 167 -4.41 -4.24 13.36
CA ILE A 167 -4.63 -5.54 14.00
C ILE A 167 -3.30 -6.07 14.53
N LYS A 168 -3.23 -6.25 15.84
CA LYS A 168 -2.03 -6.76 16.52
C LYS A 168 -2.00 -8.28 16.47
N VAL A 169 -1.22 -8.84 15.57
CA VAL A 169 -1.06 -10.31 15.43
C VAL A 169 -0.07 -10.88 16.44
N ASN A 170 0.90 -10.08 16.89
CA ASN A 170 1.86 -10.40 17.95
C ASN A 170 2.40 -9.09 18.54
N GLU A 171 2.89 -9.11 19.80
CA GLU A 171 3.53 -7.95 20.47
C GLU A 171 4.83 -7.46 19.80
N LEU A 172 5.30 -8.15 18.77
CA LEU A 172 6.53 -7.87 18.04
C LEU A 172 6.24 -7.09 16.73
N THR A 173 5.65 -5.92 16.86
CA THR A 173 5.49 -4.99 15.74
C THR A 173 6.76 -4.15 15.57
N GLY A 174 7.23 -3.99 14.35
CA GLY A 174 8.40 -3.17 14.01
C GLY A 174 9.40 -3.91 13.14
N THR A 175 10.70 -3.78 13.39
CA THR A 175 11.81 -4.36 12.61
C THR A 175 11.73 -5.87 12.34
N ILE A 176 10.83 -6.58 13.01
CA ILE A 176 10.63 -8.04 12.89
C ILE A 176 9.60 -8.39 11.82
N SER A 177 8.87 -7.43 11.27
CA SER A 177 7.89 -7.71 10.22
C SER A 177 8.52 -8.42 9.01
N GLU A 178 9.68 -7.98 8.58
CA GLU A 178 10.39 -8.60 7.45
C GLU A 178 10.92 -10.01 7.78
N TRP A 179 11.31 -10.27 9.03
CA TRP A 179 11.68 -11.61 9.48
C TRP A 179 10.50 -12.58 9.43
N ARG A 180 9.30 -12.12 9.81
CA ARG A 180 8.07 -12.93 9.77
C ARG A 180 7.77 -13.47 8.37
N TYR A 181 8.14 -12.71 7.32
CA TYR A 181 7.93 -13.09 5.93
C TYR A 181 9.13 -13.78 5.29
N SER A 182 10.22 -14.01 6.03
CA SER A 182 11.47 -14.53 5.50
C SER A 182 11.76 -15.95 5.98
N LYS A 183 12.21 -16.80 5.06
CA LYS A 183 12.65 -18.16 5.34
C LYS A 183 14.16 -18.20 5.61
N GLY A 184 14.61 -17.50 6.67
CA GLY A 184 16.00 -17.44 7.07
C GLY A 184 16.68 -16.12 6.73
N TYR A 185 17.97 -16.03 7.18
CA TYR A 185 18.73 -14.78 7.15
C TYR A 185 18.98 -14.20 5.75
N TYR A 186 19.19 -15.06 4.75
CA TYR A 186 19.43 -14.60 3.38
C TYR A 186 18.21 -13.92 2.79
N GLU A 187 17.02 -14.51 2.93
CA GLU A 187 15.77 -13.92 2.43
C GLU A 187 15.44 -12.64 3.19
N TYR A 188 15.66 -12.62 4.50
CA TYR A 188 15.52 -11.43 5.34
C TYR A 188 16.42 -10.28 4.85
N LEU A 189 17.70 -10.54 4.60
CA LEU A 189 18.64 -9.53 4.10
C LEU A 189 18.23 -9.03 2.72
N LYS A 190 17.82 -9.93 1.83
CA LYS A 190 17.32 -9.58 0.48
C LYS A 190 16.14 -8.62 0.57
N ARG A 191 15.13 -8.92 1.38
CA ARG A 191 13.96 -8.05 1.59
C ARG A 191 14.34 -6.68 2.12
N TRP A 192 15.29 -6.60 3.02
CA TRP A 192 15.78 -5.31 3.53
C TRP A 192 16.50 -4.49 2.46
N ILE A 193 17.26 -5.13 1.57
CA ILE A 193 17.90 -4.46 0.44
C ILE A 193 16.83 -3.94 -0.53
N GLU A 194 15.86 -4.75 -0.90
CA GLU A 194 14.75 -4.37 -1.77
C GLU A 194 13.95 -3.20 -1.18
N LYS A 195 13.55 -3.29 0.09
CA LYS A 195 12.87 -2.21 0.79
C LYS A 195 13.68 -0.91 0.83
N SER A 196 14.98 -1.02 1.08
CA SER A 196 15.87 0.14 1.07
C SER A 196 15.97 0.77 -0.32
N ALA A 197 15.99 -0.06 -1.37
CA ALA A 197 16.00 0.40 -2.75
C ALA A 197 14.72 1.16 -3.11
N ASP A 198 13.55 0.62 -2.76
CA ASP A 198 12.26 1.25 -3.00
C ASP A 198 12.18 2.62 -2.31
N ILE A 199 12.55 2.68 -1.02
CA ILE A 199 12.60 3.94 -0.24
C ILE A 199 13.51 4.97 -0.89
N ILE A 200 14.74 4.58 -1.24
CA ILE A 200 15.74 5.48 -1.83
C ILE A 200 15.27 5.96 -3.20
N PHE A 201 14.66 5.08 -3.99
CA PHE A 201 14.15 5.41 -5.30
C PHE A 201 12.99 6.41 -5.21
N VAL A 202 11.94 6.09 -4.45
CA VAL A 202 10.72 6.92 -4.38
C VAL A 202 11.00 8.29 -3.80
N GLN A 203 11.79 8.36 -2.72
CA GLN A 203 12.05 9.62 -2.01
C GLN A 203 13.33 10.32 -2.45
N ASN A 204 14.08 9.77 -3.42
CA ASN A 204 15.39 10.28 -3.86
C ASN A 204 16.32 10.63 -2.69
N GLN A 205 16.38 9.75 -1.70
CA GLN A 205 17.00 10.05 -0.41
C GLN A 205 18.53 10.09 -0.47
N THR A 206 19.11 11.10 0.18
CA THR A 206 20.52 11.11 0.58
C THR A 206 20.75 10.13 1.74
N TYR A 207 21.99 9.72 1.97
CA TYR A 207 22.32 8.87 3.12
C TYR A 207 21.92 9.51 4.46
N SER A 208 22.05 10.83 4.59
CA SER A 208 21.65 11.55 5.80
C SER A 208 20.15 11.43 6.07
N ALA A 209 19.33 11.59 5.06
CA ALA A 209 17.87 11.42 5.18
C ALA A 209 17.50 9.96 5.48
N PHE A 210 18.12 8.98 4.79
CA PHE A 210 17.94 7.56 5.02
C PHE A 210 18.31 7.16 6.46
N LYS A 211 19.44 7.69 6.99
CA LYS A 211 19.87 7.47 8.38
C LYS A 211 18.84 8.00 9.39
N LYS A 212 18.33 9.21 9.17
CA LYS A 212 17.31 9.83 10.03
C LYS A 212 16.01 9.03 10.01
N PHE A 213 15.56 8.62 8.83
CA PHE A 213 14.37 7.79 8.67
C PHE A 213 14.45 6.46 9.42
N ASN A 214 15.59 5.78 9.36
CA ASN A 214 15.79 4.49 10.05
C ASN A 214 16.13 4.64 11.55
N LYS A 215 16.03 5.83 12.14
CA LYS A 215 16.32 6.12 13.55
C LYS A 215 17.67 5.52 14.01
N VAL A 216 18.72 5.79 13.24
CA VAL A 216 20.06 5.25 13.49
C VAL A 216 20.72 6.00 14.63
N ASP A 217 20.82 5.36 15.78
CA ASP A 217 21.27 5.93 17.07
C ASP A 217 22.55 5.30 17.63
N SER A 218 23.12 4.30 16.97
CA SER A 218 24.31 3.59 17.41
C SER A 218 25.29 3.28 16.28
N LEU A 219 26.56 3.02 16.61
CA LEU A 219 27.60 2.68 15.63
C LEU A 219 27.22 1.42 14.83
N LYS A 220 26.71 0.38 15.51
CA LYS A 220 26.26 -0.87 14.87
C LYS A 220 25.16 -0.60 13.84
N LYS A 221 24.14 0.20 14.21
CA LYS A 221 23.08 0.61 13.28
C LYS A 221 23.61 1.49 12.17
N THR A 222 24.63 2.33 12.42
CA THR A 222 25.26 3.16 11.39
C THR A 222 25.91 2.30 10.31
N VAL A 223 26.70 1.30 10.67
CA VAL A 223 27.35 0.39 9.71
C VAL A 223 26.30 -0.39 8.91
N SER A 224 25.29 -0.96 9.58
CA SER A 224 24.21 -1.69 8.92
C SER A 224 23.39 -0.79 7.97
N SER A 225 23.09 0.44 8.38
CA SER A 225 22.33 1.38 7.53
C SER A 225 23.14 1.86 6.32
N LEU A 226 24.46 2.05 6.47
CA LEU A 226 25.32 2.39 5.35
C LEU A 226 25.38 1.26 4.32
N PHE A 227 25.52 0.01 4.80
CA PHE A 227 25.47 -1.17 3.94
C PHE A 227 24.14 -1.24 3.18
N LEU A 228 23.00 -1.10 3.86
CA LEU A 228 21.68 -1.13 3.25
C LEU A 228 21.47 0.03 2.29
N TYR A 229 22.00 1.20 2.59
CA TYR A 229 21.92 2.35 1.69
C TYR A 229 22.70 2.14 0.40
N ILE A 230 23.93 1.66 0.48
CA ILE A 230 24.79 1.41 -0.68
C ILE A 230 24.20 0.29 -1.54
N THR A 231 23.86 -0.84 -0.92
CA THR A 231 23.27 -1.99 -1.62
C THR A 231 21.90 -1.66 -2.20
N GLY A 232 21.08 -0.89 -1.47
CA GLY A 232 19.79 -0.40 -1.95
C GLY A 232 19.92 0.52 -3.16
N LYS A 233 20.89 1.45 -3.16
CA LYS A 233 21.17 2.29 -4.34
C LYS A 233 21.58 1.48 -5.57
N ILE A 234 22.45 0.51 -5.38
CA ILE A 234 22.90 -0.38 -6.46
C ILE A 234 21.72 -1.18 -6.99
N TYR A 235 20.91 -1.75 -6.08
CA TYR A 235 19.72 -2.52 -6.44
C TYR A 235 18.69 -1.65 -7.19
N ALA A 236 18.39 -0.45 -6.69
CA ALA A 236 17.48 0.49 -7.35
C ALA A 236 17.93 0.79 -8.79
N LYS A 237 19.21 1.11 -8.97
CA LYS A 237 19.78 1.40 -10.29
C LYS A 237 19.70 0.22 -11.28
N LEU A 238 19.83 -1.00 -10.78
CA LEU A 238 19.89 -2.22 -11.62
C LEU A 238 18.50 -2.80 -11.91
N PHE A 239 17.57 -2.72 -10.98
CA PHE A 239 16.33 -3.48 -11.01
C PHE A 239 15.06 -2.62 -11.02
N ILE A 240 15.09 -1.38 -10.51
CA ILE A 240 13.94 -0.48 -10.59
C ILE A 240 14.03 0.28 -11.93
N ARG A 241 13.18 -0.13 -12.88
CA ARG A 241 13.16 0.41 -14.24
C ARG A 241 11.84 1.12 -14.54
N ILE A 242 11.45 1.99 -13.62
CA ILE A 242 10.28 2.85 -13.78
C ILE A 242 10.73 4.31 -13.69
N PRO A 243 10.00 5.26 -14.29
CA PRO A 243 10.32 6.67 -14.16
C PRO A 243 10.24 7.10 -12.70
N SER A 244 11.11 8.03 -12.30
CA SER A 244 10.96 8.74 -11.03
C SER A 244 9.64 9.51 -10.98
N VAL A 245 9.23 9.97 -9.80
CA VAL A 245 8.01 10.79 -9.65
C VAL A 245 8.07 12.03 -10.54
N ASP A 246 9.23 12.70 -10.62
CA ASP A 246 9.40 13.92 -11.42
C ASP A 246 9.31 13.62 -12.93
N GLU A 247 10.02 12.60 -13.42
CA GLU A 247 9.95 12.18 -14.82
C GLU A 247 8.52 11.78 -15.21
N LYS A 248 7.84 11.04 -14.35
CA LYS A 248 6.45 10.64 -14.60
C LYS A 248 5.49 11.83 -14.56
N THR A 249 5.74 12.79 -13.68
CA THR A 249 4.96 14.05 -13.64
C THR A 249 5.08 14.81 -14.97
N ILE A 250 6.28 14.91 -15.53
CA ILE A 250 6.50 15.57 -16.81
C ILE A 250 5.76 14.83 -17.93
N GLU A 251 5.92 13.50 -18.02
CA GLU A 251 5.25 12.67 -19.02
C GLU A 251 3.73 12.86 -19.03
N ILE A 252 3.12 12.92 -17.81
CA ILE A 252 1.67 13.10 -17.70
C ILE A 252 1.25 14.51 -18.11
N LYS A 253 1.98 15.55 -17.69
CA LYS A 253 1.68 16.93 -18.07
C LYS A 253 1.77 17.16 -19.59
N GLU A 254 2.75 16.54 -20.25
CA GLU A 254 2.89 16.61 -21.72
C GLU A 254 1.72 15.95 -22.44
N LYS A 255 1.13 14.90 -21.89
CA LYS A 255 -0.07 14.22 -22.46
C LYS A 255 -1.37 14.97 -22.20
N MET A 256 -1.38 15.92 -21.26
CA MET A 256 -2.57 16.71 -20.92
C MET A 256 -2.68 18.01 -21.70
N ASN A 257 -1.58 18.47 -22.33
CA ASN A 257 -1.52 19.60 -23.22
C ASN A 257 -1.72 19.18 -24.67
#